data_08957d68497ddde4d446030366d1eb07
#
_entry.id   08957d68497ddde4d446030366d1eb07
#
_cell.length_a   1.000
_cell.length_b   1.000
_cell.length_c   1.000
_cell.angle_alpha   90.00
_cell.angle_beta   90.00
_cell.angle_gamma   90.00
#
_symmetry.space_group_name_H-M   'P 1'
#
loop_
_entity.id
_entity.type
_entity.pdbx_description
1 polymer ?
#
loop_
_entity_poly.entity_id
_entity_poly.type
_entity_poly.pdbx_seq_one_letter_code
_entity_poly.pdbx_strand_id
1 'polypeptide(L)'
;MNDTIVLIPVRLQATRFPNKPFAKIGDLPMLHYVYNAAFKSNFDVFLAICDEEIRDYCQNHQLPFVMTDPNHPSGSDRIGEALSKIEEHTHYDFIINVQGDMPFINQNYIQSLRSNLE
;
A
#
# COMPACT_ATOMS: atom_id res chain seq x y z
N MET A 1 7.42 15.81 11.14
CA MET A 1 8.13 14.68 10.54
C MET A 1 7.46 13.38 10.96
N ASN A 2 7.16 12.52 9.99
CA ASN A 2 6.46 11.27 10.30
C ASN A 2 7.46 10.19 10.70
N ASP A 3 7.19 9.53 11.82
CA ASP A 3 7.94 8.35 12.24
C ASP A 3 7.28 7.05 11.76
N THR A 4 6.18 7.15 11.04
CA THR A 4 5.34 6.02 10.66
C THR A 4 5.12 6.02 9.16
N ILE A 5 5.25 4.83 8.54
CA ILE A 5 4.93 4.63 7.14
C ILE A 5 3.84 3.57 7.01
N VAL A 6 2.90 3.82 6.10
CA VAL A 6 1.88 2.83 5.72
C VAL A 6 2.31 2.20 4.41
N LEU A 7 2.42 0.88 4.38
CA LEU A 7 2.76 0.15 3.17
C LEU A 7 1.57 -0.72 2.76
N ILE A 8 1.20 -0.60 1.48
CA ILE A 8 0.04 -1.29 0.93
C ILE A 8 0.53 -2.25 -0.16
N PRO A 9 0.63 -3.56 0.13
CA PRO A 9 1.01 -4.52 -0.90
C PRO A 9 -0.16 -4.75 -1.86
N VAL A 10 0.11 -4.65 -3.16
CA VAL A 10 -0.91 -4.78 -4.20
C VAL A 10 -0.34 -5.56 -5.36
N ARG A 11 -1.10 -6.55 -5.85
CA ARG A 11 -0.74 -7.28 -7.07
C ARG A 11 -1.99 -7.72 -7.79
N LEU A 12 -1.89 -7.86 -9.12
CA LEU A 12 -3.03 -8.24 -9.95
C LEU A 12 -3.45 -9.69 -9.79
N GLN A 13 -2.47 -10.58 -9.58
CA GLN A 13 -2.76 -12.00 -9.49
C GLN A 13 -2.99 -12.44 -8.06
N ALA A 14 -4.09 -11.96 -7.49
CA ALA A 14 -4.61 -12.54 -6.26
C ALA A 14 -5.32 -13.84 -6.63
N THR A 15 -5.12 -14.87 -5.79
CA THR A 15 -5.53 -16.23 -6.10
C THR A 15 -7.02 -16.40 -6.39
N ARG A 16 -7.89 -15.60 -5.79
CA ARG A 16 -9.34 -15.73 -5.94
C ARG A 16 -9.96 -14.76 -6.93
N PHE A 17 -9.43 -13.57 -7.01
CA PHE A 17 -10.03 -12.50 -7.81
C PHE A 17 -8.94 -11.79 -8.59
N PRO A 18 -8.57 -12.33 -9.77
CA PRO A 18 -7.62 -11.64 -10.64
C PRO A 18 -8.11 -10.22 -10.94
N ASN A 19 -7.16 -9.29 -11.02
CA ASN A 19 -7.43 -7.87 -11.29
C ASN A 19 -8.26 -7.17 -10.19
N LYS A 20 -8.38 -7.78 -9.01
CA LYS A 20 -9.12 -7.17 -7.90
C LYS A 20 -8.67 -5.74 -7.56
N PRO A 21 -7.36 -5.40 -7.62
CA PRO A 21 -6.95 -4.02 -7.35
C PRO A 21 -7.59 -2.97 -8.25
N PHE A 22 -8.02 -3.37 -9.45
CA PHE A 22 -8.70 -2.46 -10.38
C PHE A 22 -10.22 -2.56 -10.30
N ALA A 23 -10.77 -3.43 -9.46
CA ALA A 23 -12.22 -3.48 -9.24
C ALA A 23 -12.67 -2.14 -8.64
N LYS A 24 -13.72 -1.56 -9.22
CA LYS A 24 -14.14 -0.23 -8.79
C LYS A 24 -15.03 -0.25 -7.57
N ILE A 25 -14.76 0.71 -6.68
CA ILE A 25 -15.62 1.03 -5.55
C ILE A 25 -16.05 2.48 -5.79
N GLY A 26 -17.29 2.68 -6.24
CA GLY A 26 -17.70 3.98 -6.72
C GLY A 26 -16.97 4.31 -8.02
N ASP A 27 -16.28 5.45 -8.05
CA ASP A 27 -15.58 5.91 -9.23
C ASP A 27 -14.10 5.53 -9.26
N LEU A 28 -13.58 4.90 -8.21
CA LEU A 28 -12.15 4.63 -8.08
C LEU A 28 -11.86 3.13 -8.02
N PRO A 29 -10.73 2.67 -8.60
CA PRO A 29 -10.27 1.31 -8.37
C PRO A 29 -9.99 1.08 -6.89
N MET A 30 -10.12 -0.16 -6.45
CA MET A 30 -9.92 -0.52 -5.05
C MET A 30 -8.57 -0.04 -4.51
N LEU A 31 -7.49 -0.21 -5.28
CA LEU A 31 -6.16 0.22 -4.83
C LEU A 31 -6.11 1.73 -4.54
N HIS A 32 -6.78 2.53 -5.36
CA HIS A 32 -6.80 3.98 -5.20
C HIS A 32 -7.65 4.37 -4.00
N TYR A 33 -8.77 3.68 -3.81
CA TYR A 33 -9.63 3.90 -2.64
C TYR A 33 -8.88 3.63 -1.35
N VAL A 34 -8.16 2.51 -1.28
CA VAL A 34 -7.37 2.16 -0.10
C VAL A 34 -6.25 3.16 0.11
N TYR A 35 -5.57 3.58 -0.97
CA TYR A 35 -4.53 4.60 -0.86
C TYR A 35 -5.07 5.90 -0.27
N ASN A 36 -6.22 6.36 -0.76
CA ASN A 36 -6.78 7.62 -0.26
C ASN A 36 -7.13 7.53 1.22
N ALA A 37 -7.67 6.40 1.67
CA ALA A 37 -7.97 6.21 3.09
C ALA A 37 -6.70 6.27 3.93
N ALA A 38 -5.63 5.65 3.46
CA ALA A 38 -4.35 5.68 4.15
C ALA A 38 -3.74 7.09 4.15
N PHE A 39 -3.82 7.78 3.02
CA PHE A 39 -3.31 9.14 2.89
C PHE A 39 -3.97 10.09 3.90
N LYS A 40 -5.27 9.93 4.13
CA LYS A 40 -6.01 10.76 5.06
C LYS A 40 -5.59 10.56 6.51
N SER A 41 -4.85 9.50 6.82
CA SER A 41 -4.35 9.27 8.17
C SER A 41 -3.17 10.17 8.55
N ASN A 42 -2.64 10.92 7.60
CA ASN A 42 -1.49 11.83 7.74
C ASN A 42 -0.16 11.12 7.95
N PHE A 43 -0.08 9.85 7.64
CA PHE A 43 1.18 9.11 7.59
C PHE A 43 1.72 9.10 6.17
N ASP A 44 3.02 8.85 6.02
CA ASP A 44 3.59 8.58 4.71
C ASP A 44 3.04 7.26 4.19
N VAL A 45 2.67 7.20 2.91
CA VAL A 45 2.04 6.01 2.32
C VAL A 45 2.73 5.65 1.03
N PHE A 46 3.05 4.36 0.86
CA PHE A 46 3.58 3.83 -0.40
C PHE A 46 2.85 2.54 -0.75
N LEU A 47 2.62 2.35 -2.05
CA LEU A 47 2.12 1.09 -2.58
C LEU A 47 3.31 0.20 -2.92
N ALA A 48 3.32 -1.03 -2.42
CA ALA A 48 4.34 -2.01 -2.74
C ALA A 48 3.79 -2.91 -3.85
N ILE A 49 4.30 -2.76 -5.06
CA ILE A 49 3.70 -3.35 -6.26
C ILE A 49 4.72 -4.16 -7.04
N CYS A 50 4.25 -5.02 -7.95
CA CYS A 50 5.12 -5.80 -8.81
C CYS A 50 4.62 -5.89 -10.26
N ASP A 51 3.50 -5.29 -10.58
CA ASP A 51 2.88 -5.38 -11.90
C ASP A 51 3.05 -4.07 -12.67
N GLU A 52 3.38 -4.17 -13.96
CA GLU A 52 3.56 -2.98 -14.79
C GLU A 52 2.27 -2.18 -14.94
N GLU A 53 1.12 -2.87 -15.03
CA GLU A 53 -0.17 -2.18 -15.15
C GLU A 53 -0.48 -1.34 -13.93
N ILE A 54 -0.16 -1.86 -12.73
CA ILE A 54 -0.35 -1.09 -11.50
C ILE A 54 0.64 0.06 -11.46
N ARG A 55 1.89 -0.17 -11.87
CA ARG A 55 2.89 0.90 -11.95
C ARG A 55 2.41 2.04 -12.84
N ASP A 56 1.90 1.70 -14.03
CA ASP A 56 1.41 2.72 -14.97
C ASP A 56 0.26 3.51 -14.38
N TYR A 57 -0.66 2.84 -13.70
CA TYR A 57 -1.75 3.52 -13.01
C TYR A 57 -1.20 4.49 -11.95
N CYS A 58 -0.25 4.03 -11.14
CA CYS A 58 0.32 4.88 -10.08
C CYS A 58 1.03 6.09 -10.66
N GLN A 59 1.77 5.92 -11.75
CA GLN A 59 2.45 7.03 -12.40
C GLN A 59 1.46 8.04 -12.96
N ASN A 60 0.40 7.56 -13.61
CA ASN A 60 -0.62 8.43 -14.20
C ASN A 60 -1.41 9.21 -13.16
N HIS A 61 -1.56 8.66 -11.96
CA HIS A 61 -2.34 9.29 -10.89
C HIS A 61 -1.46 9.85 -9.77
N GLN A 62 -0.15 9.83 -9.96
CA GLN A 62 0.82 10.38 -9.01
C GLN A 62 0.72 9.73 -7.62
N LEU A 63 0.52 8.42 -7.60
CA LEU A 63 0.50 7.64 -6.36
C LEU A 63 1.91 7.16 -6.05
N PRO A 64 2.43 7.37 -4.83
CA PRO A 64 3.75 6.86 -4.46
C PRO A 64 3.78 5.35 -4.45
N PHE A 65 4.80 4.76 -5.05
CA PHE A 65 4.92 3.30 -5.13
C PHE A 65 6.38 2.87 -5.11
N VAL A 66 6.58 1.59 -4.78
CA VAL A 66 7.88 0.94 -4.86
C VAL A 66 7.70 -0.37 -5.62
N MET A 67 8.53 -0.59 -6.65
CA MET A 67 8.52 -1.86 -7.38
C MET A 67 9.22 -2.93 -6.58
N THR A 68 8.62 -4.12 -6.52
CA THR A 68 9.15 -5.27 -5.80
C THR A 68 9.16 -6.50 -6.71
N ASP A 69 9.87 -7.54 -6.27
CA ASP A 69 9.97 -8.79 -7.02
C ASP A 69 8.60 -9.49 -7.03
N PRO A 70 8.10 -9.91 -8.20
CA PRO A 70 6.80 -10.60 -8.28
C PRO A 70 6.80 -11.98 -7.64
N ASN A 71 7.97 -12.54 -7.32
CA ASN A 71 8.08 -13.91 -6.81
C ASN A 71 7.97 -14.02 -5.28
N HIS A 72 7.68 -12.92 -4.58
CA HIS A 72 7.48 -13.01 -3.14
C HIS A 72 6.30 -13.89 -2.80
N PRO A 73 6.45 -14.83 -1.85
CA PRO A 73 5.36 -15.74 -1.48
C PRO A 73 4.23 -15.08 -0.71
N SER A 74 4.46 -13.91 -0.11
CA SER A 74 3.44 -13.23 0.69
C SER A 74 3.57 -11.72 0.59
N GLY A 75 2.50 -11.03 1.01
CA GLY A 75 2.53 -9.56 1.11
C GLY A 75 3.54 -9.07 2.11
N SER A 76 3.77 -9.83 3.18
CA SER A 76 4.77 -9.45 4.19
C SER A 76 6.18 -9.43 3.63
N ASP A 77 6.52 -10.41 2.78
CA ASP A 77 7.82 -10.43 2.12
C ASP A 77 7.99 -9.25 1.17
N ARG A 78 6.92 -8.89 0.46
CA ARG A 78 6.94 -7.72 -0.43
C ARG A 78 7.17 -6.45 0.34
N ILE A 79 6.53 -6.31 1.51
CA ILE A 79 6.72 -5.14 2.36
C ILE A 79 8.16 -5.05 2.85
N GLY A 80 8.78 -6.18 3.16
CA GLY A 80 10.18 -6.20 3.56
C GLY A 80 11.10 -5.61 2.49
N GLU A 81 10.90 -6.02 1.23
CA GLU A 81 11.68 -5.47 0.13
C GLU A 81 11.40 -3.98 -0.08
N ALA A 82 10.12 -3.60 -0.08
CA ALA A 82 9.74 -2.21 -0.27
C ALA A 82 10.34 -1.32 0.81
N LEU A 83 10.29 -1.75 2.05
CA LEU A 83 10.85 -0.99 3.17
C LEU A 83 12.36 -0.82 3.01
N SER A 84 13.09 -1.87 2.62
CA SER A 84 14.53 -1.76 2.39
C SER A 84 14.86 -0.70 1.36
N LYS A 85 14.11 -0.64 0.28
CA LYS A 85 14.32 0.37 -0.77
C LYS A 85 14.02 1.78 -0.28
N ILE A 86 12.97 1.94 0.51
CA ILE A 86 12.58 3.24 1.04
C ILE A 86 13.60 3.71 2.09
N GLU A 87 14.09 2.82 2.93
CA GLU A 87 15.02 3.16 4.00
C GLU A 87 16.41 3.54 3.50
N GLU A 88 16.69 3.35 2.22
CA GLU A 88 17.90 3.93 1.62
C GLU A 88 17.87 5.46 1.70
N HIS A 89 16.70 6.06 1.84
CA HIS A 89 16.54 7.52 1.86
C HIS A 89 15.94 8.04 3.17
N THR A 90 15.03 7.28 3.80
CA THR A 90 14.29 7.74 4.97
C THR A 90 14.05 6.58 5.92
N HIS A 91 14.35 6.77 7.19
CA HIS A 91 14.09 5.76 8.21
C HIS A 91 12.73 6.00 8.88
N TYR A 92 12.00 4.90 9.16
CA TYR A 92 10.74 4.93 9.89
C TYR A 92 10.80 4.01 11.09
N ASP A 93 10.28 4.49 12.23
CA ASP A 93 10.25 3.70 13.46
C ASP A 93 9.09 2.70 13.49
N PHE A 94 7.98 3.03 12.80
CA PHE A 94 6.78 2.19 12.80
C PHE A 94 6.30 1.96 11.39
N ILE A 95 5.85 0.73 11.13
CA ILE A 95 5.34 0.31 9.84
C ILE A 95 3.94 -0.25 10.02
N ILE A 96 2.99 0.28 9.25
CA ILE A 96 1.62 -0.22 9.25
C ILE A 96 1.38 -0.90 7.91
N ASN A 97 1.02 -2.19 7.97
CA ASN A 97 0.69 -2.98 6.79
C ASN A 97 -0.83 -2.90 6.57
N VAL A 98 -1.23 -2.32 5.43
CA VAL A 98 -2.64 -2.24 5.05
C VAL A 98 -2.82 -3.03 3.77
N GLN A 99 -3.74 -4.01 3.80
CA GLN A 99 -4.00 -4.83 2.62
C GLN A 99 -4.71 -4.02 1.54
N GLY A 100 -4.28 -4.21 0.29
CA GLY A 100 -4.84 -3.47 -0.85
C GLY A 100 -6.27 -3.86 -1.21
N ASP A 101 -6.84 -4.86 -0.55
CA ASP A 101 -8.18 -5.36 -0.79
C ASP A 101 -9.13 -5.13 0.39
N MET A 102 -8.88 -4.11 1.20
CA MET A 102 -9.75 -3.75 2.32
C MET A 102 -10.66 -2.57 1.92
N PRO A 103 -11.85 -2.85 1.34
CA PRO A 103 -12.69 -1.78 0.77
C PRO A 103 -13.33 -0.87 1.81
N PHE A 104 -13.39 -1.29 3.07
CA PHE A 104 -14.03 -0.49 4.11
C PHE A 104 -13.04 0.16 5.05
N ILE A 105 -11.76 0.17 4.66
CA ILE A 105 -10.74 0.82 5.47
C ILE A 105 -10.96 2.34 5.49
N ASN A 106 -10.64 2.97 6.62
CA ASN A 106 -10.71 4.43 6.75
C ASN A 106 -9.56 4.94 7.60
N GLN A 107 -9.42 6.27 7.62
CA GLN A 107 -8.32 6.91 8.33
C GLN A 107 -8.32 6.61 9.82
N ASN A 108 -9.49 6.49 10.44
CA ASN A 108 -9.58 6.22 11.89
C ASN A 108 -9.04 4.84 12.22
N TYR A 109 -9.33 3.85 11.37
CA TYR A 109 -8.79 2.51 11.55
C TYR A 109 -7.27 2.52 11.49
N ILE A 110 -6.71 3.20 10.51
CA ILE A 110 -5.25 3.26 10.32
C ILE A 110 -4.61 3.97 11.50
N GLN A 111 -5.19 5.06 11.96
CA GLN A 111 -4.66 5.78 13.14
C GLN A 111 -4.73 4.94 14.39
N SER A 112 -5.78 4.12 14.54
CA SER A 112 -5.87 3.22 15.69
C SER A 112 -4.79 2.14 15.67
N LEU A 113 -4.41 1.66 14.48
CA LEU A 113 -3.30 0.71 14.37
C LEU A 113 -2.00 1.34 14.85
N ARG A 114 -1.75 2.59 14.49
CA ARG A 114 -0.56 3.31 14.94
C ARG A 114 -0.55 3.47 16.47
N SER A 115 -1.67 3.82 17.05
CA SER A 115 -1.79 4.00 18.50
C SER A 115 -1.47 2.72 19.26
N ASN A 116 -1.80 1.57 18.70
CA ASN A 116 -1.54 0.28 19.33
C ASN A 116 -0.08 -0.15 19.25
N LEU A 117 0.75 0.56 18.48
CA LEU A 117 2.18 0.25 18.38
C LEU A 117 3.02 0.90 19.47
N GLU A 118 2.45 1.82 20.19
CA GLU A 118 3.17 2.53 21.26
C GLU A 118 3.23 1.74 22.55
#